data_f3c0a48483cedc7cf8e7df748d7a9c1a
#
_entry.id   f3c0a48483cedc7cf8e7df748d7a9c1a
#
_cell.length_a   1.000
_cell.length_b   1.000
_cell.length_c   1.000
_cell.angle_alpha   90.00
_cell.angle_beta   90.00
_cell.angle_gamma   90.00
#
_symmetry.space_group_name_H-M   'P 1'
#
loop_
_entity.id
_entity.type
_entity.pdbx_description
1 polymer ?
#
loop_
_entity_poly.entity_id
_entity_poly.type
_entity_poly.pdbx_seq_one_letter_code
_entity_poly.pdbx_strand_id
1 'polypeptide(L)'
;MTGSGDFLENLPGRWIAGGILAIYFVALGVRTVVNGRLADFTAVTWAGTTLAFVLLAIAMTVTASSATSALADWQAGVVCGAVVIAVAAVWGSAALLGSEALGPFQTMLSTATIVLVVFMMRGRLLLAWVVVAVNTVIGVIVGPLTGSPTWLNAVLPRASFTMLFIATGAALLLAP
;
A
#
# COMPACT_ATOMS: atom_id res chain seq x y z
N MET A 1 -23.79 -36.37 -0.09
CA MET A 1 -23.26 -35.46 0.93
C MET A 1 -22.48 -34.38 0.18
N THR A 2 -23.20 -33.42 -0.38
CA THR A 2 -22.67 -32.32 -1.19
C THR A 2 -23.35 -31.05 -0.67
N GLY A 3 -22.78 -30.36 0.27
CA GLY A 3 -23.45 -29.23 0.86
C GLY A 3 -22.60 -28.24 1.68
N SER A 4 -21.31 -28.47 1.82
CA SER A 4 -20.47 -27.57 2.63
C SER A 4 -19.61 -26.59 1.81
N GLY A 5 -19.47 -26.80 0.50
CA GLY A 5 -18.72 -25.90 -0.39
C GLY A 5 -19.48 -24.63 -0.73
N ASP A 6 -20.78 -24.77 -1.03
CA ASP A 6 -21.60 -23.63 -1.51
C ASP A 6 -21.88 -22.56 -0.45
N PHE A 7 -21.79 -22.91 0.83
CA PHE A 7 -22.07 -21.96 1.91
C PHE A 7 -20.97 -20.92 2.09
N LEU A 8 -19.71 -21.29 1.83
CA LEU A 8 -18.58 -20.36 1.90
C LEU A 8 -18.47 -19.46 0.66
N GLU A 9 -18.95 -19.95 -0.51
CA GLU A 9 -18.98 -19.16 -1.74
C GLU A 9 -20.08 -18.09 -1.75
N ASN A 10 -21.19 -18.33 -1.04
CA ASN A 10 -22.33 -17.42 -0.98
C ASN A 10 -22.34 -16.47 0.22
N LEU A 11 -21.33 -16.51 1.04
CA LEU A 11 -21.32 -15.72 2.27
C LEU A 11 -21.07 -14.23 2.05
N PRO A 12 -21.63 -13.43 2.98
CA PRO A 12 -21.40 -11.99 3.08
C PRO A 12 -19.94 -11.59 3.24
N GLY A 13 -18.99 -12.51 3.22
CA GLY A 13 -17.55 -12.26 3.35
C GLY A 13 -17.00 -11.24 2.36
N ARG A 14 -17.50 -11.21 1.12
CA ARG A 14 -17.10 -10.21 0.12
C ARG A 14 -17.61 -8.81 0.49
N TRP A 15 -18.83 -8.72 1.00
CA TRP A 15 -19.45 -7.48 1.45
C TRP A 15 -18.81 -6.99 2.74
N ILE A 16 -18.49 -7.90 3.67
CA ILE A 16 -17.78 -7.59 4.92
C ILE A 16 -16.37 -7.09 4.59
N ALA A 17 -15.62 -7.80 3.75
CA ALA A 17 -14.29 -7.37 3.33
C ALA A 17 -14.33 -6.03 2.60
N GLY A 18 -15.29 -5.83 1.68
CA GLY A 18 -15.50 -4.55 1.00
C GLY A 18 -15.86 -3.42 1.96
N GLY A 19 -16.72 -3.70 2.95
CA GLY A 19 -17.09 -2.75 3.98
C GLY A 19 -15.92 -2.35 4.87
N ILE A 20 -15.11 -3.31 5.32
CA ILE A 20 -13.89 -3.05 6.10
C ILE A 20 -12.90 -2.19 5.30
N LEU A 21 -12.69 -2.52 4.03
CA LEU A 21 -11.82 -1.73 3.15
C LEU A 21 -12.36 -0.32 2.94
N ALA A 22 -13.65 -0.14 2.72
CA ALA A 22 -14.27 1.17 2.56
C ALA A 22 -14.09 2.01 3.84
N ILE A 23 -14.37 1.44 5.02
CA ILE A 23 -14.17 2.12 6.32
C ILE A 23 -12.69 2.50 6.49
N TYR A 24 -11.77 1.59 6.16
CA TYR A 24 -10.34 1.87 6.24
C TYR A 24 -9.94 3.05 5.35
N PHE A 25 -10.40 3.08 4.08
CA PHE A 25 -10.09 4.18 3.17
C PHE A 25 -10.74 5.50 3.59
N VAL A 26 -11.96 5.47 4.13
CA VAL A 26 -12.60 6.67 4.71
C VAL A 26 -11.77 7.19 5.88
N ALA A 27 -11.37 6.32 6.81
CA ALA A 27 -10.53 6.69 7.95
C ALA A 27 -9.16 7.24 7.49
N LEU A 28 -8.54 6.62 6.48
CA LEU A 28 -7.30 7.09 5.87
C LEU A 28 -7.48 8.48 5.25
N GLY A 29 -8.58 8.70 4.52
CA GLY A 29 -8.90 9.99 3.91
C GLY A 29 -9.11 11.09 4.96
N VAL A 30 -9.90 10.82 5.99
CA VAL A 30 -10.11 11.76 7.11
C VAL A 30 -8.78 12.09 7.79
N ARG A 31 -7.96 11.09 8.11
CA ARG A 31 -6.65 11.29 8.72
C ARG A 31 -5.72 12.12 7.83
N THR A 32 -5.74 11.89 6.53
CA THR A 32 -4.96 12.65 5.56
C THR A 32 -5.38 14.11 5.53
N VAL A 33 -6.69 14.39 5.53
CA VAL A 33 -7.21 15.76 5.55
C VAL A 33 -6.83 16.47 6.85
N VAL A 34 -6.99 15.82 7.99
CA VAL A 34 -6.62 16.37 9.28
C VAL A 34 -5.12 16.67 9.35
N ASN A 35 -4.29 15.69 8.97
CA ASN A 35 -2.85 15.85 8.99
C ASN A 35 -2.37 16.93 8.00
N GLY A 36 -2.98 17.00 6.81
CA GLY A 36 -2.64 17.99 5.80
C GLY A 36 -2.97 19.41 6.24
N ARG A 37 -4.06 19.60 7.00
CA ARG A 37 -4.39 20.91 7.60
C ARG A 37 -3.44 21.28 8.73
N LEU A 38 -3.05 20.32 9.57
CA LEU A 38 -2.12 20.56 10.69
C LEU A 38 -0.69 20.83 10.21
N ALA A 39 -0.30 20.28 9.05
CA ALA A 39 1.03 20.43 8.46
C ALA A 39 1.07 21.49 7.35
N ASP A 40 0.03 22.31 7.19
CA ASP A 40 -0.07 23.39 6.20
C ASP A 40 0.31 22.95 4.77
N PHE A 41 -0.32 21.86 4.30
CA PHE A 41 -0.07 21.32 2.97
C PHE A 41 -0.28 22.38 1.89
N THR A 42 0.71 22.55 1.03
CA THR A 42 0.60 23.34 -0.20
C THR A 42 -0.33 22.66 -1.21
N ALA A 43 -0.79 23.38 -2.24
CA ALA A 43 -1.60 22.83 -3.31
C ALA A 43 -0.91 21.64 -3.99
N VAL A 44 0.41 21.69 -4.18
CA VAL A 44 1.19 20.61 -4.80
C VAL A 44 1.23 19.37 -3.90
N THR A 45 1.40 19.56 -2.60
CA THR A 45 1.40 18.47 -1.62
C THR A 45 0.02 17.82 -1.51
N TRP A 46 -1.05 18.62 -1.54
CA TRP A 46 -2.42 18.11 -1.61
C TRP A 46 -2.64 17.27 -2.87
N ALA A 47 -2.17 17.75 -4.04
CA ALA A 47 -2.31 17.01 -5.29
C ALA A 47 -1.55 15.67 -5.25
N GLY A 48 -0.30 15.66 -4.78
CA GLY A 48 0.49 14.44 -4.65
C GLY A 48 -0.12 13.43 -3.68
N THR A 49 -0.61 13.92 -2.55
CA THR A 49 -1.25 13.08 -1.52
C THR A 49 -2.57 12.50 -1.99
N THR A 50 -3.38 13.29 -2.70
CA THR A 50 -4.63 12.83 -3.31
C THR A 50 -4.37 11.80 -4.40
N LEU A 51 -3.38 12.03 -5.25
CA LEU A 51 -2.94 11.07 -6.26
C LEU A 51 -2.55 9.75 -5.62
N ALA A 52 -1.72 9.77 -4.59
CA ALA A 52 -1.30 8.57 -3.86
C ALA A 52 -2.49 7.82 -3.27
N PHE A 53 -3.43 8.54 -2.64
CA PHE A 53 -4.66 7.98 -2.09
C PHE A 53 -5.49 7.25 -3.14
N VAL A 54 -5.76 7.91 -4.28
CA VAL A 54 -6.54 7.35 -5.38
C VAL A 54 -5.87 6.10 -5.96
N LEU A 55 -4.55 6.16 -6.17
CA LEU A 55 -3.80 5.02 -6.72
C LEU A 55 -3.79 3.82 -5.77
N LEU A 56 -3.63 4.04 -4.46
CA LEU A 56 -3.71 2.96 -3.47
C LEU A 56 -5.13 2.38 -3.38
N ALA A 57 -6.17 3.21 -3.50
CA ALA A 57 -7.54 2.74 -3.56
C ALA A 57 -7.81 1.88 -4.80
N ILE A 58 -7.30 2.28 -5.97
CA ILE A 58 -7.38 1.49 -7.21
C ILE A 58 -6.64 0.16 -7.03
N ALA A 59 -5.39 0.19 -6.55
CA ALA A 59 -4.60 -1.01 -6.34
C ALA A 59 -5.29 -2.00 -5.39
N MET A 60 -5.85 -1.51 -4.29
CA MET A 60 -6.59 -2.35 -3.33
C MET A 60 -7.88 -2.89 -3.93
N THR A 61 -8.63 -2.09 -4.68
CA THR A 61 -9.85 -2.54 -5.35
C THR A 61 -9.56 -3.63 -6.37
N VAL A 62 -8.52 -3.46 -7.18
CA VAL A 62 -8.09 -4.46 -8.16
C VAL A 62 -7.66 -5.76 -7.46
N THR A 63 -6.87 -5.67 -6.39
CA THR A 63 -6.46 -6.86 -5.63
C THR A 63 -7.62 -7.54 -4.92
N ALA A 64 -8.61 -6.80 -4.45
CA ALA A 64 -9.78 -7.33 -3.76
C ALA A 64 -10.84 -7.92 -4.73
N SER A 65 -10.99 -7.34 -5.92
CA SER A 65 -12.02 -7.76 -6.89
C SER A 65 -11.83 -9.16 -7.45
N SER A 66 -10.58 -9.64 -7.54
CA SER A 66 -10.21 -10.96 -8.05
C SER A 66 -10.21 -12.03 -6.95
N ALA A 67 -11.27 -12.10 -6.14
CA ALA A 67 -11.30 -12.84 -4.86
C ALA A 67 -10.97 -14.34 -4.93
N THR A 68 -11.07 -15.00 -6.09
CA THR A 68 -10.95 -16.47 -6.21
C THR A 68 -9.90 -16.93 -7.22
N SER A 69 -9.29 -16.04 -8.00
CA SER A 69 -8.31 -16.38 -9.03
C SER A 69 -7.00 -15.62 -8.88
N ALA A 70 -5.93 -16.15 -9.43
CA ALA A 70 -4.68 -15.41 -9.60
C ALA A 70 -4.94 -14.14 -10.42
N LEU A 71 -4.29 -13.03 -10.04
CA LEU A 71 -4.38 -11.77 -10.78
C LEU A 71 -3.89 -11.95 -12.22
N ALA A 72 -4.65 -11.46 -13.18
CA ALA A 72 -4.20 -11.38 -14.57
C ALA A 72 -2.97 -10.45 -14.68
N ASP A 73 -2.14 -10.65 -15.71
CA ASP A 73 -0.87 -9.90 -15.83
C ASP A 73 -1.09 -8.39 -15.95
N TRP A 74 -2.13 -7.95 -16.65
CA TRP A 74 -2.46 -6.54 -16.74
C TRP A 74 -2.92 -5.95 -15.38
N GLN A 75 -3.67 -6.72 -14.57
CA GLN A 75 -4.07 -6.32 -13.22
C GLN A 75 -2.84 -6.21 -12.32
N ALA A 76 -1.93 -7.17 -12.42
CA ALA A 76 -0.67 -7.14 -11.71
C ALA A 76 0.16 -5.90 -12.08
N GLY A 77 0.23 -5.55 -13.37
CA GLY A 77 0.87 -4.33 -13.86
C GLY A 77 0.24 -3.06 -13.30
N VAL A 78 -1.09 -2.98 -13.27
CA VAL A 78 -1.83 -1.84 -12.69
C VAL A 78 -1.52 -1.68 -11.20
N VAL A 79 -1.53 -2.77 -10.43
CA VAL A 79 -1.23 -2.74 -8.99
C VAL A 79 0.22 -2.29 -8.74
N CYS A 80 1.18 -2.88 -9.45
CA CYS A 80 2.59 -2.51 -9.32
C CYS A 80 2.82 -1.04 -9.66
N GLY A 81 2.31 -0.57 -10.80
CA GLY A 81 2.43 0.82 -11.22
C GLY A 81 1.76 1.79 -10.23
N ALA A 82 0.55 1.48 -9.80
CA ALA A 82 -0.18 2.31 -8.84
C ALA A 82 0.56 2.43 -7.51
N VAL A 83 1.08 1.33 -6.95
CA VAL A 83 1.83 1.36 -5.69
C VAL A 83 3.13 2.13 -5.83
N VAL A 84 3.90 1.92 -6.90
CA VAL A 84 5.18 2.62 -7.11
C VAL A 84 4.95 4.12 -7.27
N ILE A 85 3.98 4.53 -8.10
CA ILE A 85 3.66 5.96 -8.33
C ILE A 85 3.12 6.59 -7.04
N ALA A 86 2.26 5.88 -6.29
CA ALA A 86 1.74 6.38 -5.02
C ALA A 86 2.86 6.62 -4.00
N VAL A 87 3.79 5.68 -3.86
CA VAL A 87 4.93 5.82 -2.95
C VAL A 87 5.86 6.96 -3.39
N ALA A 88 6.13 7.08 -4.69
CA ALA A 88 6.92 8.19 -5.23
C ALA A 88 6.24 9.55 -4.98
N ALA A 89 4.92 9.65 -5.18
CA ALA A 89 4.14 10.86 -4.89
C ALA A 89 4.17 11.22 -3.40
N VAL A 90 4.08 10.23 -2.50
CA VAL A 90 4.19 10.42 -1.06
C VAL A 90 5.57 10.97 -0.67
N TRP A 91 6.65 10.35 -1.15
CA TRP A 91 8.01 10.80 -0.85
C TRP A 91 8.30 12.17 -1.45
N GLY A 92 7.84 12.42 -2.69
CA GLY A 92 7.97 13.73 -3.34
C GLY A 92 7.22 14.82 -2.55
N SER A 93 6.01 14.54 -2.09
CA SER A 93 5.24 15.46 -1.25
C SER A 93 5.94 15.72 0.10
N ALA A 94 6.52 14.69 0.71
CA ALA A 94 7.27 14.84 1.95
C ALA A 94 8.54 15.68 1.76
N ALA A 95 9.25 15.51 0.64
CA ALA A 95 10.43 16.29 0.31
C ALA A 95 10.11 17.80 0.11
N LEU A 96 8.93 18.11 -0.42
CA LEU A 96 8.48 19.49 -0.61
C LEU A 96 8.06 20.18 0.70
N LEU A 97 7.61 19.42 1.69
CA LEU A 97 7.20 19.96 2.99
C LEU A 97 8.34 20.10 4.00
N GLY A 98 9.47 19.40 3.78
CA GLY A 98 10.62 19.45 4.68
C GLY A 98 10.48 18.58 5.94
N SER A 99 11.34 18.82 6.92
CA SER A 99 11.72 17.89 7.99
C SER A 99 10.62 17.38 8.93
N GLU A 100 9.49 18.06 9.05
CA GLU A 100 8.45 17.69 10.02
C GLU A 100 7.34 16.82 9.42
N ALA A 101 7.37 16.60 8.11
CA ALA A 101 6.23 16.13 7.35
C ALA A 101 6.09 14.60 7.20
N LEU A 102 7.01 13.79 7.68
CA LEU A 102 6.92 12.34 7.49
C LEU A 102 5.75 11.68 8.25
N GLY A 103 5.36 12.25 9.39
CA GLY A 103 4.25 11.75 10.20
C GLY A 103 2.93 11.58 9.42
N PRO A 104 2.46 12.61 8.72
CA PRO A 104 1.24 12.55 7.90
C PRO A 104 1.25 11.46 6.85
N PHE A 105 2.41 11.18 6.25
CA PHE A 105 2.56 10.22 5.16
C PHE A 105 2.77 8.77 5.61
N GLN A 106 3.07 8.54 6.88
CA GLN A 106 3.33 7.20 7.40
C GLN A 106 2.17 6.24 7.15
N THR A 107 0.95 6.71 7.27
CA THR A 107 -0.24 5.88 7.07
C THR A 107 -0.38 5.44 5.62
N MET A 108 -0.08 6.31 4.65
CA MET A 108 -0.12 5.95 3.22
C MET A 108 0.96 4.94 2.85
N LEU A 109 2.17 5.10 3.38
CA LEU A 109 3.24 4.13 3.17
C LEU A 109 2.89 2.77 3.79
N SER A 110 2.22 2.74 4.94
CA SER A 110 1.72 1.51 5.55
C SER A 110 0.61 0.87 4.71
N THR A 111 -0.27 1.67 4.09
CA THR A 111 -1.30 1.19 3.17
C THR A 111 -0.68 0.52 1.94
N ALA A 112 0.37 1.11 1.37
CA ALA A 112 1.12 0.50 0.27
C ALA A 112 1.67 -0.90 0.66
N THR A 113 2.17 -1.05 1.89
CA THR A 113 2.60 -2.35 2.43
C THR A 113 1.45 -3.36 2.49
N ILE A 114 0.28 -2.96 2.98
CA ILE A 114 -0.91 -3.83 3.04
C ILE A 114 -1.31 -4.29 1.65
N VAL A 115 -1.33 -3.38 0.67
CA VAL A 115 -1.62 -3.73 -0.73
C VAL A 115 -0.64 -4.79 -1.24
N LEU A 116 0.65 -4.63 -0.96
CA LEU A 116 1.68 -5.58 -1.39
C LEU A 116 1.53 -6.96 -0.73
N VAL A 117 1.15 -7.01 0.56
CA VAL A 117 0.86 -8.28 1.23
C VAL A 117 -0.32 -9.00 0.59
N VAL A 118 -1.43 -8.28 0.33
CA VAL A 118 -2.59 -8.86 -0.36
C VAL A 118 -2.22 -9.29 -1.78
N PHE A 119 -1.42 -8.50 -2.49
CA PHE A 119 -0.93 -8.80 -3.83
C PHE A 119 -0.07 -10.08 -3.86
N MET A 120 0.81 -10.27 -2.88
CA MET A 120 1.59 -11.50 -2.69
C MET A 120 0.67 -12.71 -2.49
N MET A 121 -0.34 -12.60 -1.64
CA MET A 121 -1.31 -13.68 -1.38
C MET A 121 -2.10 -14.08 -2.64
N ARG A 122 -2.08 -13.25 -3.69
CA ARG A 122 -2.66 -13.53 -5.01
C ARG A 122 -1.67 -14.21 -5.97
N GLY A 123 -0.60 -14.82 -5.44
CA GLY A 123 0.35 -15.62 -6.21
C GLY A 123 1.38 -14.78 -6.99
N ARG A 124 1.50 -13.47 -6.74
CA ARG A 124 2.44 -12.57 -7.44
C ARG A 124 3.66 -12.22 -6.57
N LEU A 125 4.23 -13.23 -5.92
CA LEU A 125 5.32 -13.08 -4.96
C LEU A 125 6.54 -12.33 -5.54
N LEU A 126 7.00 -12.73 -6.72
CA LEU A 126 8.19 -12.11 -7.33
C LEU A 126 7.96 -10.62 -7.62
N LEU A 127 6.79 -10.27 -8.17
CA LEU A 127 6.45 -8.87 -8.44
C LEU A 127 6.32 -8.07 -7.15
N ALA A 128 5.77 -8.65 -6.08
CA ALA A 128 5.73 -7.99 -4.78
C ALA A 128 7.15 -7.64 -4.28
N TRP A 129 8.10 -8.55 -4.40
CA TRP A 129 9.51 -8.29 -4.06
C TRP A 129 10.13 -7.18 -4.91
N VAL A 130 9.89 -7.19 -6.22
CA VAL A 130 10.37 -6.13 -7.12
C VAL A 130 9.82 -4.77 -6.69
N VAL A 131 8.52 -4.68 -6.39
CA VAL A 131 7.89 -3.43 -5.97
C VAL A 131 8.43 -2.97 -4.61
N VAL A 132 8.67 -3.88 -3.65
CA VAL A 132 9.32 -3.54 -2.38
C VAL A 132 10.73 -2.98 -2.60
N ALA A 133 11.52 -3.61 -3.46
CA ALA A 133 12.87 -3.15 -3.78
C ALA A 133 12.83 -1.75 -4.42
N VAL A 134 11.97 -1.53 -5.41
CA VAL A 134 11.80 -0.21 -6.06
C VAL A 134 11.36 0.84 -5.04
N ASN A 135 10.37 0.55 -4.21
CA ASN A 135 9.89 1.49 -3.19
C ASN A 135 10.97 1.82 -2.15
N THR A 136 11.80 0.85 -1.79
CA THR A 136 12.95 1.06 -0.89
C THR A 136 13.99 1.97 -1.55
N VAL A 137 14.31 1.75 -2.82
CA VAL A 137 15.22 2.60 -3.59
C VAL A 137 14.69 4.04 -3.67
N ILE A 138 13.39 4.22 -3.97
CA ILE A 138 12.77 5.55 -3.96
C ILE A 138 12.94 6.22 -2.60
N GLY A 139 12.65 5.51 -1.50
CA GLY A 139 12.80 6.03 -0.15
C GLY A 139 14.25 6.39 0.20
N VAL A 140 15.22 5.61 -0.25
CA VAL A 140 16.65 5.89 -0.02
C VAL A 140 17.13 7.11 -0.83
N ILE A 141 16.64 7.27 -2.06
CA ILE A 141 17.03 8.41 -2.91
C ILE A 141 16.36 9.70 -2.45
N VAL A 142 15.06 9.66 -2.18
CA VAL A 142 14.26 10.86 -1.88
C VAL A 142 14.26 11.19 -0.38
N GLY A 143 14.44 10.19 0.48
CA GLY A 143 14.43 10.36 1.93
C GLY A 143 15.36 11.46 2.43
N PRO A 144 16.64 11.53 2.01
CA PRO A 144 17.54 12.62 2.41
C PRO A 144 17.04 14.01 2.00
N LEU A 145 16.31 14.11 0.89
CA LEU A 145 15.75 15.38 0.38
C LEU A 145 14.64 15.94 1.27
N THR A 146 14.04 15.10 2.14
CA THR A 146 13.03 15.57 3.10
C THR A 146 13.63 16.42 4.21
N GLY A 147 14.96 16.42 4.39
CA GLY A 147 15.63 17.11 5.50
C GLY A 147 15.33 16.54 6.89
N SER A 148 14.55 15.47 6.98
CA SER A 148 14.22 14.83 8.26
C SER A 148 15.35 13.94 8.73
N PRO A 149 15.87 14.08 9.96
CA PRO A 149 16.91 13.20 10.50
C PRO A 149 16.41 11.76 10.68
N THR A 150 15.11 11.55 10.67
CA THR A 150 14.47 10.25 10.92
C THR A 150 14.00 9.54 9.65
N TRP A 151 14.37 10.01 8.46
CA TRP A 151 13.93 9.41 7.20
C TRP A 151 14.34 7.92 7.08
N LEU A 152 15.51 7.56 7.56
CA LEU A 152 15.97 6.18 7.60
C LEU A 152 15.05 5.30 8.47
N ASN A 153 14.56 5.82 9.60
CA ASN A 153 13.59 5.13 10.45
C ASN A 153 12.23 4.96 9.75
N ALA A 154 11.95 5.74 8.72
CA ALA A 154 10.77 5.57 7.91
C ALA A 154 10.95 4.50 6.80
N VAL A 155 12.15 4.35 6.27
CA VAL A 155 12.46 3.41 5.16
C VAL A 155 12.78 2.01 5.69
N LEU A 156 13.78 1.88 6.57
CA LEU A 156 14.32 0.58 6.98
C LEU A 156 13.34 -0.33 7.69
N PRO A 157 12.58 0.11 8.73
CA PRO A 157 11.64 -0.77 9.40
C PRO A 157 10.53 -1.25 8.48
N ARG A 158 10.09 -0.42 7.53
CA ARG A 158 9.04 -0.80 6.59
C ARG A 158 9.53 -1.79 5.56
N ALA A 159 10.70 -1.56 5.00
CA ALA A 159 11.33 -2.52 4.09
C ALA A 159 11.52 -3.86 4.80
N SER A 160 12.08 -3.87 6.02
CA SER A 160 12.31 -5.08 6.81
C SER A 160 11.00 -5.78 7.17
N PHE A 161 9.99 -5.04 7.61
CA PHE A 161 8.68 -5.59 7.97
C PHE A 161 7.98 -6.18 6.75
N THR A 162 7.97 -5.46 5.63
CA THR A 162 7.38 -5.95 4.38
C THR A 162 8.12 -7.18 3.87
N MET A 163 9.46 -7.17 3.91
CA MET A 163 10.28 -8.33 3.53
C MET A 163 10.00 -9.53 4.42
N LEU A 164 9.88 -9.35 5.74
CA LEU A 164 9.56 -10.42 6.68
C LEU A 164 8.19 -11.04 6.38
N PHE A 165 7.16 -10.21 6.15
CA PHE A 165 5.83 -10.68 5.79
C PHE A 165 5.82 -11.45 4.48
N ILE A 166 6.50 -10.93 3.44
CA ILE A 166 6.61 -11.60 2.15
C ILE A 166 7.37 -12.92 2.29
N ALA A 167 8.47 -12.95 3.06
CA ALA A 167 9.23 -14.17 3.29
C ALA A 167 8.43 -15.23 4.06
N THR A 168 7.70 -14.82 5.10
CA THR A 168 6.82 -15.72 5.88
C THR A 168 5.69 -16.27 5.02
N GLY A 169 5.04 -15.40 4.23
CA GLY A 169 4.00 -15.83 3.29
C GLY A 169 4.52 -16.78 2.23
N ALA A 170 5.72 -16.54 1.71
CA ALA A 170 6.37 -17.48 0.77
C ALA A 170 6.65 -18.82 1.41
N ALA A 171 7.17 -18.83 2.65
CA ALA A 171 7.44 -20.06 3.39
C ALA A 171 6.16 -20.87 3.62
N LEU A 172 5.04 -20.21 3.95
CA LEU A 172 3.73 -20.87 4.12
C LEU A 172 3.16 -21.42 2.82
N LEU A 173 3.40 -20.76 1.68
CA LEU A 173 2.93 -21.22 0.37
C LEU A 173 3.79 -22.36 -0.19
N LEU A 174 5.04 -22.48 0.24
CA LEU A 174 5.99 -23.49 -0.20
C LEU A 174 6.08 -24.68 0.79
N ALA A 175 5.41 -24.59 1.93
CA ALA A 175 5.32 -25.69 2.88
C ALA A 175 4.53 -26.84 2.25
N PRO A 176 5.04 -28.10 2.27
CA PRO A 176 4.41 -29.28 1.70
C PRO A 176 3.11 -29.66 2.40
#